data_1f3b13659a0f6d93fc911813e099a300
#
_entry.id   1f3b13659a0f6d93fc911813e099a300
#
_cell.length_a   1.000
_cell.length_b   1.000
_cell.length_c   1.000
_cell.angle_alpha   90.00
_cell.angle_beta   90.00
_cell.angle_gamma   90.00
#
_symmetry.space_group_name_H-M   'P 1'
#
loop_
_entity.id
_entity.type
_entity.pdbx_description
1 polymer ?
#
loop_
_entity_poly.entity_id
_entity_poly.type
_entity_poly.pdbx_seq_one_letter_code
_entity_poly.pdbx_strand_id
1 'polypeptide(L)'
;RRPKRCKLANSPWLRRAVARTLKLNWSPEQIAGRLRFEGLSVTVSHETIYAHVYGPEGRAEELARHLPSRRKKRRPRYARRSRNQVFPPERSIHQRPEYVKTRETFGEWEGDLMIFERALGSMNVATLVERKTRFAVLFRNNDRSSTHFMNSLMNVLTPLPQVARKSITFDRGFEFRDWRKLEAGIGTTAWFCDPQAPWQKGSVENLNGRARRVLPRDTPLASLSTPKMKEISERLNTTPRKCLGWRTPTEAFREEMAKLR
;
A
#
# COMPACT_ATOMS: atom_id res chain seq x y z
N ARG A 1 13.43 -40.30 -17.42
CA ARG A 1 12.15 -39.85 -16.81
C ARG A 1 11.48 -38.85 -17.76
N ARG A 2 10.26 -39.13 -18.25
CA ARG A 2 9.50 -38.20 -19.04
C ARG A 2 9.22 -36.91 -18.23
N PRO A 3 9.43 -35.70 -18.77
CA PRO A 3 9.13 -34.46 -18.04
C PRO A 3 7.65 -34.41 -17.72
N LYS A 4 7.29 -34.20 -16.43
CA LYS A 4 5.89 -34.04 -16.01
C LYS A 4 5.34 -32.76 -16.63
N ARG A 5 4.23 -32.86 -17.38
CA ARG A 5 3.52 -31.70 -17.92
C ARG A 5 3.15 -30.73 -16.79
N CYS A 6 3.36 -29.43 -17.01
CA CYS A 6 3.03 -28.39 -16.06
C CYS A 6 1.54 -28.41 -15.71
N LYS A 7 1.19 -28.29 -14.42
CA LYS A 7 -0.22 -28.26 -13.95
C LYS A 7 -1.08 -27.22 -14.70
N LEU A 8 -0.48 -26.08 -15.08
CA LEU A 8 -1.16 -25.02 -15.83
C LEU A 8 -1.45 -25.42 -17.28
N ALA A 9 -0.62 -26.27 -17.90
CA ALA A 9 -0.88 -26.81 -19.23
C ALA A 9 -2.09 -27.79 -19.24
N ASN A 10 -2.33 -28.47 -18.13
CA ASN A 10 -3.40 -29.45 -17.98
C ASN A 10 -4.74 -28.85 -17.51
N SER A 11 -4.78 -27.56 -17.11
CA SER A 11 -5.97 -26.90 -16.58
C SER A 11 -6.18 -25.52 -17.22
N PRO A 12 -6.96 -25.45 -18.34
CA PRO A 12 -7.18 -24.20 -19.07
C PRO A 12 -7.86 -23.10 -18.23
N TRP A 13 -8.78 -23.48 -17.32
CA TRP A 13 -9.43 -22.51 -16.45
C TRP A 13 -8.44 -21.90 -15.44
N LEU A 14 -7.56 -22.72 -14.84
CA LEU A 14 -6.55 -22.27 -13.89
C LEU A 14 -5.53 -21.37 -14.58
N ARG A 15 -5.12 -21.70 -15.81
CA ARG A 15 -4.25 -20.87 -16.63
C ARG A 15 -4.89 -19.49 -16.89
N ARG A 16 -6.16 -19.44 -17.29
CA ARG A 16 -6.90 -18.18 -17.48
C ARG A 16 -7.03 -17.38 -16.18
N ALA A 17 -7.34 -18.04 -15.06
CA ALA A 17 -7.41 -17.40 -13.76
C ALA A 17 -6.07 -16.77 -13.35
N VAL A 18 -4.97 -17.50 -13.52
CA VAL A 18 -3.60 -17.00 -13.26
C VAL A 18 -3.26 -15.82 -14.16
N ALA A 19 -3.52 -15.91 -15.47
CA ALA A 19 -3.25 -14.81 -16.41
C ALA A 19 -4.07 -13.56 -16.06
N ARG A 20 -5.36 -13.71 -15.72
CA ARG A 20 -6.24 -12.63 -15.27
C ARG A 20 -5.71 -11.95 -14.01
N THR A 21 -5.34 -12.71 -12.99
CA THR A 21 -4.85 -12.16 -11.72
C THR A 21 -3.46 -11.53 -11.84
N LEU A 22 -2.58 -12.04 -12.72
CA LEU A 22 -1.34 -11.37 -13.09
C LEU A 22 -1.62 -9.99 -13.72
N LYS A 23 -2.58 -9.89 -14.66
CA LYS A 23 -3.01 -8.61 -15.26
C LYS A 23 -3.57 -7.62 -14.23
N LEU A 24 -4.09 -8.11 -13.10
CA LEU A 24 -4.44 -7.30 -11.92
C LEU A 24 -3.21 -6.94 -11.04
N ASN A 25 -1.99 -7.26 -11.49
CA ASN A 25 -0.71 -7.05 -10.81
C ASN A 25 -0.54 -7.86 -9.50
N TRP A 26 -1.22 -8.98 -9.36
CA TRP A 26 -0.93 -9.93 -8.28
C TRP A 26 0.43 -10.60 -8.54
N SER A 27 1.20 -10.80 -7.47
CA SER A 27 2.43 -11.59 -7.59
C SER A 27 2.11 -13.08 -7.69
N PRO A 28 2.98 -13.91 -8.32
CA PRO A 28 2.84 -15.36 -8.32
C PRO A 28 2.66 -15.98 -6.93
N GLU A 29 3.30 -15.40 -5.90
CA GLU A 29 3.16 -15.82 -4.52
C GLU A 29 1.76 -15.52 -3.96
N GLN A 30 1.21 -14.33 -4.25
CA GLN A 30 -0.16 -13.96 -3.87
C GLN A 30 -1.21 -14.87 -4.52
N ILE A 31 -1.03 -15.17 -5.79
CA ILE A 31 -1.93 -16.07 -6.53
C ILE A 31 -1.90 -17.47 -5.92
N ALA A 32 -0.70 -18.03 -5.74
CA ALA A 32 -0.54 -19.38 -5.20
C ALA A 32 -1.04 -19.49 -3.74
N GLY A 33 -0.85 -18.44 -2.94
CA GLY A 33 -1.33 -18.36 -1.58
C GLY A 33 -2.84 -18.28 -1.50
N ARG A 34 -3.46 -17.45 -2.35
CA ARG A 34 -4.92 -17.27 -2.38
C ARG A 34 -5.64 -18.55 -2.81
N LEU A 35 -5.16 -19.23 -3.85
CA LEU A 35 -5.71 -20.52 -4.29
C LEU A 35 -5.72 -21.57 -3.17
N ARG A 36 -4.69 -21.58 -2.32
CA ARG A 36 -4.65 -22.46 -1.14
C ARG A 36 -5.62 -22.03 -0.04
N PHE A 37 -5.67 -20.74 0.23
CA PHE A 37 -6.57 -20.16 1.23
C PHE A 37 -8.05 -20.45 0.92
N GLU A 38 -8.44 -20.40 -0.37
CA GLU A 38 -9.80 -20.70 -0.83
C GLU A 38 -10.11 -22.20 -0.88
N GLY A 39 -9.17 -23.06 -0.51
CA GLY A 39 -9.41 -24.51 -0.45
C GLY A 39 -9.69 -25.18 -1.80
N LEU A 40 -9.25 -24.56 -2.90
CA LEU A 40 -9.50 -25.11 -4.23
C LEU A 40 -8.78 -26.44 -4.43
N SER A 41 -9.46 -27.42 -5.04
CA SER A 41 -8.94 -28.77 -5.30
C SER A 41 -7.68 -28.77 -6.20
N VAL A 42 -7.51 -27.73 -7.02
CA VAL A 42 -6.34 -27.56 -7.89
C VAL A 42 -5.54 -26.33 -7.44
N THR A 43 -4.39 -26.57 -6.81
CA THR A 43 -3.44 -25.54 -6.40
C THR A 43 -2.14 -25.62 -7.18
N VAL A 44 -1.47 -24.48 -7.36
CA VAL A 44 -0.14 -24.38 -7.98
C VAL A 44 0.82 -23.64 -7.08
N SER A 45 2.11 -23.97 -7.18
CA SER A 45 3.16 -23.21 -6.51
C SER A 45 3.48 -21.94 -7.30
N HIS A 46 4.04 -20.93 -6.62
CA HIS A 46 4.53 -19.73 -7.28
C HIS A 46 5.62 -20.02 -8.32
N GLU A 47 6.46 -21.04 -8.09
CA GLU A 47 7.46 -21.49 -9.06
C GLU A 47 6.80 -22.02 -10.36
N THR A 48 5.69 -22.75 -10.24
CA THR A 48 4.92 -23.21 -11.41
C THR A 48 4.36 -22.03 -12.21
N ILE A 49 3.92 -20.97 -11.51
CA ILE A 49 3.44 -19.75 -12.18
C ILE A 49 4.61 -19.03 -12.86
N TYR A 50 5.77 -18.88 -12.21
CA TYR A 50 6.95 -18.31 -12.85
C TYR A 50 7.40 -19.11 -14.07
N ALA A 51 7.44 -20.46 -13.97
CA ALA A 51 7.79 -21.31 -15.10
C ALA A 51 6.82 -21.10 -16.31
N HIS A 52 5.54 -20.92 -16.05
CA HIS A 52 4.57 -20.60 -17.10
C HIS A 52 4.79 -19.20 -17.70
N VAL A 53 4.96 -18.18 -16.88
CA VAL A 53 5.16 -16.77 -17.32
C VAL A 53 6.39 -16.63 -18.22
N TYR A 54 7.47 -17.34 -17.92
CA TYR A 54 8.69 -17.31 -18.72
C TYR A 54 8.74 -18.42 -19.81
N GLY A 55 7.74 -19.29 -19.85
CA GLY A 55 7.56 -20.31 -20.88
C GLY A 55 7.05 -19.74 -22.20
N PRO A 56 6.97 -20.56 -23.26
CA PRO A 56 6.55 -20.11 -24.58
C PRO A 56 5.19 -19.39 -24.59
N GLU A 57 4.18 -19.97 -23.94
CA GLU A 57 2.82 -19.40 -23.85
C GLU A 57 2.80 -18.06 -23.09
N GLY A 58 3.45 -17.98 -21.93
CA GLY A 58 3.50 -16.75 -21.14
C GLY A 58 4.30 -15.63 -21.81
N ARG A 59 5.30 -15.98 -22.64
CA ARG A 59 6.01 -15.02 -23.47
C ARG A 59 5.16 -14.48 -24.61
N ALA A 60 4.40 -15.34 -25.26
CA ALA A 60 3.45 -14.93 -26.32
C ALA A 60 2.36 -13.98 -25.77
N GLU A 61 1.89 -14.19 -24.55
CA GLU A 61 0.95 -13.32 -23.85
C GLU A 61 1.62 -12.15 -23.10
N GLU A 62 2.94 -11.98 -23.20
CA GLU A 62 3.72 -10.97 -22.51
C GLU A 62 3.46 -10.89 -20.98
N LEU A 63 3.14 -12.00 -20.33
CA LEU A 63 2.76 -12.03 -18.92
C LEU A 63 3.84 -11.49 -17.98
N ALA A 64 5.11 -11.53 -18.39
CA ALA A 64 6.23 -11.04 -17.58
C ALA A 64 6.13 -9.54 -17.25
N ARG A 65 5.46 -8.73 -18.09
CA ARG A 65 5.25 -7.29 -17.84
C ARG A 65 4.35 -7.01 -16.63
N HIS A 66 3.51 -7.99 -16.25
CA HIS A 66 2.62 -7.91 -15.09
C HIS A 66 3.25 -8.37 -13.78
N LEU A 67 4.48 -8.90 -13.82
CA LEU A 67 5.20 -9.28 -12.61
C LEU A 67 5.63 -8.07 -11.78
N PRO A 68 5.66 -8.20 -10.44
CA PRO A 68 6.07 -7.12 -9.54
C PRO A 68 7.45 -6.53 -9.80
N SER A 69 8.41 -7.33 -10.28
CA SER A 69 9.81 -6.92 -10.38
C SER A 69 10.20 -6.49 -11.79
N ARG A 70 10.01 -5.20 -12.11
CA ARG A 70 10.57 -4.58 -13.32
C ARG A 70 11.99 -4.01 -13.13
N ARG A 71 12.69 -4.28 -12.01
CA ARG A 71 13.98 -3.62 -11.70
C ARG A 71 15.16 -4.37 -12.24
N LYS A 72 15.94 -3.67 -13.11
CA LYS A 72 17.26 -4.14 -13.62
C LYS A 72 18.46 -3.66 -12.77
N LYS A 73 18.37 -2.64 -11.88
CA LYS A 73 19.51 -2.15 -11.04
C LYS A 73 19.06 -1.47 -9.73
N ARG A 74 19.91 -1.58 -8.67
CA ARG A 74 19.77 -0.94 -7.33
C ARG A 74 20.38 0.47 -7.37
N ARG A 75 19.71 1.48 -6.76
CA ARG A 75 20.26 2.85 -6.61
C ARG A 75 21.04 3.03 -5.31
N PRO A 76 22.16 3.82 -5.29
CA PRO A 76 22.88 4.17 -4.06
C PRO A 76 22.08 5.15 -3.19
N ARG A 77 22.33 5.10 -1.87
CA ARG A 77 21.74 6.00 -0.87
C ARG A 77 22.58 7.27 -0.74
N TYR A 78 21.95 8.47 -0.81
CA TYR A 78 22.55 9.75 -0.42
C TYR A 78 21.73 10.39 0.70
N ALA A 79 22.41 10.85 1.77
CA ALA A 79 21.81 11.50 2.92
C ALA A 79 21.81 13.04 2.76
N ARG A 80 20.71 13.72 3.10
CA ARG A 80 20.64 15.18 3.27
C ARG A 80 20.55 15.53 4.75
N ARG A 81 21.30 16.57 5.20
CA ARG A 81 21.26 17.08 6.57
C ARG A 81 19.92 17.75 6.89
N SER A 82 19.38 17.48 8.10
CA SER A 82 18.13 18.01 8.63
C SER A 82 18.27 19.49 9.05
N ARG A 83 17.26 20.33 8.74
CA ARG A 83 17.09 21.69 9.29
C ARG A 83 15.98 21.68 10.33
N ASN A 84 16.25 22.25 11.51
CA ASN A 84 15.39 22.55 12.67
C ASN A 84 14.09 21.78 12.92
N GLN A 85 13.92 21.32 14.17
CA GLN A 85 12.76 20.58 14.68
C GLN A 85 11.48 21.44 14.64
N VAL A 86 10.65 21.23 13.64
CA VAL A 86 9.28 21.79 13.56
C VAL A 86 8.28 20.96 14.38
N PHE A 87 8.65 19.74 14.71
CA PHE A 87 7.79 18.76 15.39
C PHE A 87 8.29 18.54 16.81
N PRO A 88 7.38 18.56 17.81
CA PRO A 88 7.75 18.51 19.21
C PRO A 88 8.27 17.13 19.63
N PRO A 89 9.22 17.04 20.60
CA PRO A 89 9.78 15.77 21.04
C PRO A 89 8.77 14.78 21.61
N GLU A 90 7.71 15.26 22.25
CA GLU A 90 6.62 14.44 22.82
C GLU A 90 5.79 13.72 21.75
N ARG A 91 5.88 14.13 20.49
CA ARG A 91 5.25 13.47 19.34
C ARG A 91 6.24 12.66 18.53
N SER A 92 7.45 12.46 19.04
CA SER A 92 8.41 11.55 18.41
C SER A 92 7.89 10.11 18.42
N ILE A 93 8.25 9.35 17.39
CA ILE A 93 7.97 7.91 17.28
C ILE A 93 8.49 7.11 18.49
N HIS A 94 9.50 7.63 19.20
CA HIS A 94 10.07 7.01 20.42
C HIS A 94 9.12 7.12 21.62
N GLN A 95 8.21 8.08 21.62
CA GLN A 95 7.18 8.26 22.64
C GLN A 95 5.88 7.51 22.30
N ARG A 96 5.82 6.92 21.10
CA ARG A 96 4.68 6.14 20.65
C ARG A 96 4.54 4.88 21.49
N PRO A 97 3.31 4.55 21.98
CA PRO A 97 3.09 3.36 22.82
C PRO A 97 3.65 2.08 22.18
N GLU A 98 4.20 1.19 22.99
CA GLU A 98 4.84 -0.05 22.53
C GLU A 98 3.88 -0.94 21.72
N TYR A 99 2.62 -1.05 22.15
CA TYR A 99 1.62 -1.85 21.45
C TYR A 99 1.40 -1.45 19.99
N VAL A 100 1.73 -0.22 19.60
CA VAL A 100 1.65 0.23 18.21
C VAL A 100 2.75 -0.42 17.36
N LYS A 101 3.88 -0.83 17.96
CA LYS A 101 4.99 -1.45 17.22
C LYS A 101 4.64 -2.83 16.67
N THR A 102 3.87 -3.62 17.43
CA THR A 102 3.52 -5.01 17.07
C THR A 102 2.61 -5.11 15.84
N ARG A 103 1.89 -4.04 15.48
CA ARG A 103 0.89 -4.00 14.40
C ARG A 103 -0.32 -4.90 14.66
N GLU A 104 -0.58 -5.23 15.92
CA GLU A 104 -1.73 -6.05 16.34
C GLU A 104 -2.94 -5.20 16.70
N THR A 105 -2.70 -3.93 17.02
CA THR A 105 -3.76 -2.98 17.39
C THR A 105 -4.37 -2.36 16.14
N PHE A 106 -5.70 -2.40 16.07
CA PHE A 106 -6.49 -1.77 15.01
C PHE A 106 -6.65 -0.26 15.24
N GLY A 107 -6.66 0.50 14.12
CA GLY A 107 -6.83 1.94 14.14
C GLY A 107 -5.52 2.74 14.17
N GLU A 108 -4.38 2.07 13.94
CA GLU A 108 -3.06 2.68 13.88
C GLU A 108 -2.63 2.82 12.41
N TRP A 109 -2.45 4.06 11.95
CA TRP A 109 -2.19 4.38 10.55
C TRP A 109 -0.76 4.85 10.30
N GLU A 110 -0.31 4.72 9.07
CA GLU A 110 0.87 5.40 8.52
C GLU A 110 0.44 6.25 7.33
N GLY A 111 0.96 7.49 7.25
CA GLY A 111 0.65 8.43 6.18
C GLY A 111 1.89 8.91 5.44
N ASP A 112 1.75 9.16 4.12
CA ASP A 112 2.82 9.65 3.26
C ASP A 112 2.26 10.40 2.04
N LEU A 113 3.13 11.09 1.29
CA LEU A 113 2.81 11.71 0.01
C LEU A 113 3.59 11.07 -1.14
N MET A 114 2.87 10.67 -2.18
CA MET A 114 3.45 10.29 -3.46
C MET A 114 3.63 11.52 -4.35
N ILE A 115 4.87 11.98 -4.51
CA ILE A 115 5.22 13.13 -5.33
C ILE A 115 5.55 12.65 -6.74
N PHE A 116 5.05 13.35 -7.75
CA PHE A 116 5.29 13.12 -9.17
C PHE A 116 6.46 13.96 -9.69
N GLU A 117 6.75 13.89 -10.98
CA GLU A 117 7.80 14.71 -11.58
C GLU A 117 7.49 16.18 -11.44
N ARG A 118 8.50 16.95 -11.06
CA ARG A 118 8.34 18.39 -10.78
C ARG A 118 7.85 19.19 -11.99
N ALA A 119 8.21 18.75 -13.18
CA ALA A 119 7.78 19.37 -14.44
C ALA A 119 6.24 19.29 -14.66
N LEU A 120 5.57 18.32 -14.02
CA LEU A 120 4.13 18.11 -14.16
C LEU A 120 3.29 19.01 -13.21
N GLY A 121 3.91 19.69 -12.23
CA GLY A 121 3.23 20.58 -11.30
C GLY A 121 3.32 20.16 -9.83
N SER A 122 2.46 20.71 -8.96
CA SER A 122 2.48 20.54 -7.51
C SER A 122 1.53 19.47 -6.95
N MET A 123 0.64 18.96 -7.78
CA MET A 123 -0.36 17.96 -7.40
C MET A 123 0.33 16.67 -6.97
N ASN A 124 -0.24 16.01 -5.98
CA ASN A 124 0.32 14.78 -5.41
C ASN A 124 -0.80 13.85 -4.93
N VAL A 125 -0.44 12.65 -4.49
CA VAL A 125 -1.38 11.68 -3.94
C VAL A 125 -0.98 11.37 -2.50
N ALA A 126 -1.89 11.64 -1.57
CA ALA A 126 -1.77 11.18 -0.21
C ALA A 126 -2.06 9.68 -0.13
N THR A 127 -1.26 8.97 0.63
CA THR A 127 -1.39 7.54 0.86
C THR A 127 -1.47 7.26 2.35
N LEU A 128 -2.50 6.53 2.75
CA LEU A 128 -2.71 6.07 4.12
C LEU A 128 -2.76 4.56 4.12
N VAL A 129 -2.22 3.94 5.15
CA VAL A 129 -2.38 2.51 5.39
C VAL A 129 -2.64 2.23 6.86
N GLU A 130 -3.70 1.48 7.14
CA GLU A 130 -3.94 0.92 8.45
C GLU A 130 -2.97 -0.24 8.71
N ARG A 131 -2.25 -0.21 9.85
CA ARG A 131 -1.05 -1.04 10.06
C ARG A 131 -1.35 -2.51 10.31
N LYS A 132 -2.47 -2.84 10.95
CA LYS A 132 -2.89 -4.21 11.23
C LYS A 132 -3.45 -4.90 9.98
N THR A 133 -4.43 -4.27 9.35
CA THR A 133 -5.20 -4.84 8.24
C THR A 133 -4.59 -4.56 6.87
N ARG A 134 -3.60 -3.65 6.79
CA ARG A 134 -3.02 -3.18 5.53
C ARG A 134 -4.02 -2.44 4.62
N PHE A 135 -5.17 -2.05 5.17
CA PHE A 135 -6.17 -1.31 4.43
C PHE A 135 -5.62 0.04 3.98
N ALA A 136 -5.76 0.33 2.70
CA ALA A 136 -5.15 1.48 2.05
C ALA A 136 -6.21 2.48 1.61
N VAL A 137 -5.92 3.77 1.78
CA VAL A 137 -6.71 4.86 1.22
C VAL A 137 -5.77 5.77 0.45
N LEU A 138 -6.13 6.07 -0.80
CA LEU A 138 -5.43 7.03 -1.64
C LEU A 138 -6.39 8.17 -1.94
N PHE A 139 -5.92 9.40 -1.81
CA PHE A 139 -6.68 10.58 -2.24
C PHE A 139 -5.77 11.61 -2.91
N ARG A 140 -6.34 12.30 -3.87
CA ARG A 140 -5.69 13.39 -4.57
C ARG A 140 -5.52 14.58 -3.64
N ASN A 141 -4.37 15.21 -3.70
CA ASN A 141 -4.08 16.46 -3.03
C ASN A 141 -3.53 17.47 -4.04
N ASN A 142 -4.07 18.70 -4.05
CA ASN A 142 -3.78 19.67 -5.10
C ASN A 142 -2.38 20.29 -4.97
N ASP A 143 -1.89 20.39 -3.74
CA ASP A 143 -0.59 20.95 -3.42
C ASP A 143 -0.01 20.30 -2.16
N ARG A 144 1.08 20.85 -1.63
CA ARG A 144 1.72 20.41 -0.40
C ARG A 144 1.41 21.30 0.80
N SER A 145 0.34 22.12 0.73
CA SER A 145 -0.05 22.95 1.86
C SER A 145 -0.56 22.08 3.02
N SER A 146 -0.08 22.36 4.22
CA SER A 146 -0.39 21.57 5.41
C SER A 146 -1.88 21.63 5.74
N THR A 147 -2.48 22.81 5.67
CA THR A 147 -3.91 23.01 5.98
C THR A 147 -4.80 22.22 5.03
N HIS A 148 -4.54 22.27 3.73
CA HIS A 148 -5.33 21.55 2.74
C HIS A 148 -5.20 20.04 2.90
N PHE A 149 -3.97 19.57 3.10
CA PHE A 149 -3.70 18.15 3.37
C PHE A 149 -4.46 17.66 4.60
N MET A 150 -4.37 18.38 5.74
CA MET A 150 -5.01 17.94 6.99
C MET A 150 -6.54 17.96 6.88
N ASN A 151 -7.14 18.92 6.19
CA ASN A 151 -8.59 18.94 5.95
C ASN A 151 -9.02 17.72 5.11
N SER A 152 -8.31 17.43 4.03
CA SER A 152 -8.58 16.24 3.20
C SER A 152 -8.43 14.94 3.98
N LEU A 153 -7.41 14.85 4.81
CA LEU A 153 -7.15 13.70 5.68
C LEU A 153 -8.28 13.51 6.71
N MET A 154 -8.71 14.60 7.37
CA MET A 154 -9.84 14.55 8.31
C MET A 154 -11.12 14.10 7.61
N ASN A 155 -11.45 14.60 6.44
CA ASN A 155 -12.62 14.17 5.67
C ASN A 155 -12.62 12.66 5.38
N VAL A 156 -11.44 12.09 5.12
CA VAL A 156 -11.28 10.65 4.88
C VAL A 156 -11.45 9.82 6.15
N LEU A 157 -10.96 10.31 7.31
CA LEU A 157 -10.96 9.55 8.56
C LEU A 157 -12.21 9.77 9.42
N THR A 158 -12.90 10.91 9.29
CA THR A 158 -14.09 11.26 10.09
C THR A 158 -15.20 10.19 10.05
N PRO A 159 -15.50 9.55 8.90
CA PRO A 159 -16.52 8.50 8.86
C PRO A 159 -16.17 7.24 9.67
N LEU A 160 -14.90 7.07 10.08
CA LEU A 160 -14.48 5.94 10.88
C LEU A 160 -14.74 6.20 12.39
N PRO A 161 -15.12 5.19 13.17
CA PRO A 161 -15.21 5.33 14.61
C PRO A 161 -13.82 5.59 15.23
N GLN A 162 -13.79 6.20 16.44
CA GLN A 162 -12.55 6.59 17.11
C GLN A 162 -11.54 5.44 17.24
N VAL A 163 -12.02 4.23 17.53
CA VAL A 163 -11.18 3.02 17.66
C VAL A 163 -10.53 2.57 16.34
N ALA A 164 -11.07 2.99 15.20
CA ALA A 164 -10.50 2.71 13.88
C ALA A 164 -9.56 3.83 13.37
N ARG A 165 -9.40 4.94 14.14
CA ARG A 165 -8.56 6.09 13.80
C ARG A 165 -7.81 6.66 15.00
N LYS A 166 -7.16 5.78 15.77
CA LYS A 166 -6.48 6.12 17.04
C LYS A 166 -5.27 7.02 16.82
N SER A 167 -4.38 6.60 15.95
CA SER A 167 -3.19 7.39 15.64
C SER A 167 -2.75 7.27 14.19
N ILE A 168 -1.89 8.22 13.78
CA ILE A 168 -1.25 8.20 12.48
C ILE A 168 0.21 8.60 12.60
N THR A 169 1.10 7.86 11.92
CA THR A 169 2.54 8.12 11.91
C THR A 169 2.93 8.77 10.57
N PHE A 170 3.60 9.92 10.65
CA PHE A 170 4.14 10.68 9.52
C PHE A 170 5.65 10.77 9.57
N ASP A 171 6.28 11.18 8.47
CA ASP A 171 7.61 11.79 8.54
C ASP A 171 7.52 13.27 8.97
N ARG A 172 8.67 13.96 8.96
CA ARG A 172 8.74 15.38 9.32
C ARG A 172 8.62 16.29 8.08
N GLY A 173 7.69 15.95 7.17
CA GLY A 173 7.36 16.80 6.02
C GLY A 173 6.61 18.07 6.40
N PHE A 174 6.81 19.16 5.64
CA PHE A 174 6.12 20.43 5.90
C PHE A 174 4.60 20.31 5.75
N GLU A 175 4.15 19.41 4.94
CA GLU A 175 2.74 19.06 4.73
C GLU A 175 2.04 18.54 6.00
N PHE A 176 2.78 18.11 7.01
CA PHE A 176 2.23 17.58 8.27
C PHE A 176 2.28 18.58 9.44
N ARG A 177 2.62 19.84 9.21
CA ARG A 177 2.80 20.86 10.27
C ARG A 177 1.53 21.16 11.06
N ASP A 178 0.38 21.11 10.42
CA ASP A 178 -0.93 21.42 11.01
C ASP A 178 -1.56 20.22 11.72
N TRP A 179 -0.75 19.24 12.13
CA TRP A 179 -1.17 18.01 12.78
C TRP A 179 -2.07 18.21 14.02
N ARG A 180 -1.93 19.36 14.71
CA ARG A 180 -2.79 19.70 15.86
C ARG A 180 -4.27 19.80 15.47
N LYS A 181 -4.58 20.17 14.23
CA LYS A 181 -5.96 20.17 13.70
C LYS A 181 -6.55 18.76 13.66
N LEU A 182 -5.72 17.75 13.36
CA LEU A 182 -6.14 16.35 13.35
C LEU A 182 -6.52 15.88 14.77
N GLU A 183 -5.71 16.19 15.77
CA GLU A 183 -6.00 15.86 17.17
C GLU A 183 -7.23 16.59 17.69
N ALA A 184 -7.30 17.90 17.48
CA ALA A 184 -8.43 18.72 17.93
C ALA A 184 -9.74 18.40 17.20
N GLY A 185 -9.69 18.11 15.89
CA GLY A 185 -10.87 17.93 15.06
C GLY A 185 -11.48 16.53 15.12
N ILE A 186 -10.65 15.49 15.15
CA ILE A 186 -11.11 14.09 15.09
C ILE A 186 -10.49 13.18 16.15
N GLY A 187 -9.69 13.71 17.07
CA GLY A 187 -9.09 12.98 18.18
C GLY A 187 -8.05 11.94 17.76
N THR A 188 -7.47 12.05 16.57
CA THR A 188 -6.45 11.12 16.06
C THR A 188 -5.06 11.63 16.44
N THR A 189 -4.30 10.87 17.21
CA THR A 189 -2.96 11.24 17.66
C THR A 189 -1.95 11.19 16.51
N ALA A 190 -1.11 12.22 16.37
CA ALA A 190 -0.05 12.24 15.36
C ALA A 190 1.31 11.86 15.96
N TRP A 191 2.05 10.96 15.29
CA TRP A 191 3.42 10.57 15.63
C TRP A 191 4.36 10.89 14.47
N PHE A 192 5.61 11.25 14.78
CA PHE A 192 6.60 11.65 13.77
C PHE A 192 7.85 10.79 13.83
N CYS A 193 8.22 10.26 12.66
CA CYS A 193 9.47 9.51 12.47
C CYS A 193 10.71 10.40 12.69
N ASP A 194 11.83 9.76 12.94
CA ASP A 194 13.11 10.45 12.90
C ASP A 194 13.44 10.93 11.49
N PRO A 195 14.23 12.00 11.37
CA PRO A 195 14.71 12.46 10.08
C PRO A 195 15.46 11.33 9.34
N GLN A 196 15.15 11.14 8.06
CA GLN A 196 15.81 10.15 7.19
C GLN A 196 15.69 8.68 7.65
N ALA A 197 14.64 8.35 8.43
CA ALA A 197 14.35 7.01 8.92
C ALA A 197 13.13 6.36 8.23
N PRO A 198 13.18 6.07 6.92
CA PRO A 198 12.05 5.55 6.17
C PRO A 198 11.55 4.19 6.70
N TRP A 199 12.44 3.37 7.26
CA TRP A 199 12.08 2.08 7.86
C TRP A 199 11.07 2.17 9.01
N GLN A 200 10.93 3.34 9.66
CA GLN A 200 9.99 3.56 10.75
C GLN A 200 8.52 3.62 10.30
N LYS A 201 8.28 3.82 9.00
CA LYS A 201 6.94 3.77 8.36
C LYS A 201 6.91 2.80 7.17
N GLY A 202 7.43 1.59 7.38
CA GLY A 202 7.58 0.58 6.33
C GLY A 202 6.26 0.09 5.71
N SER A 203 5.10 0.24 6.40
CA SER A 203 3.81 -0.18 5.82
C SER A 203 3.39 0.73 4.68
N VAL A 204 3.48 2.06 4.86
CA VAL A 204 3.14 3.01 3.80
C VAL A 204 4.19 3.03 2.69
N GLU A 205 5.47 2.80 2.99
CA GLU A 205 6.49 2.64 1.95
C GLU A 205 6.20 1.44 1.04
N ASN A 206 5.80 0.30 1.63
CA ASN A 206 5.39 -0.87 0.86
C ASN A 206 4.13 -0.57 0.03
N LEU A 207 3.15 0.16 0.60
CA LEU A 207 1.98 0.64 -0.13
C LEU A 207 2.38 1.50 -1.32
N ASN A 208 3.23 2.51 -1.12
CA ASN A 208 3.72 3.40 -2.15
C ASN A 208 4.46 2.64 -3.26
N GLY A 209 5.27 1.64 -2.91
CA GLY A 209 5.93 0.77 -3.87
C GLY A 209 4.95 -0.02 -4.75
N ARG A 210 3.79 -0.39 -4.21
CA ARG A 210 2.71 -1.05 -4.97
C ARG A 210 1.93 -0.08 -5.82
N ALA A 211 1.55 1.08 -5.26
CA ALA A 211 0.83 2.12 -5.97
C ALA A 211 1.64 2.67 -7.16
N ARG A 212 2.97 2.75 -7.03
CA ARG A 212 3.88 3.18 -8.12
C ARG A 212 3.87 2.29 -9.36
N ARG A 213 3.31 1.09 -9.29
CA ARG A 213 3.13 0.23 -10.48
C ARG A 213 2.04 0.74 -11.42
N VAL A 214 1.08 1.49 -10.88
CA VAL A 214 -0.05 2.06 -11.62
C VAL A 214 -0.03 3.59 -11.62
N LEU A 215 0.77 4.20 -10.75
CA LEU A 215 1.04 5.63 -10.66
C LEU A 215 2.56 5.86 -10.71
N PRO A 216 3.24 5.63 -11.83
CA PRO A 216 4.64 5.97 -11.99
C PRO A 216 4.87 7.48 -11.82
N ARG A 217 6.14 7.91 -11.71
CA ARG A 217 6.46 9.31 -11.40
C ARG A 217 6.09 10.31 -12.50
N ASP A 218 6.04 9.83 -13.71
CA ASP A 218 5.68 10.54 -14.94
C ASP A 218 4.18 10.50 -15.25
N THR A 219 3.34 10.03 -14.30
CA THR A 219 1.89 10.00 -14.48
C THR A 219 1.35 11.40 -14.72
N PRO A 220 0.58 11.65 -15.80
CA PRO A 220 -0.04 12.93 -16.05
C PRO A 220 -0.97 13.34 -14.90
N LEU A 221 -0.79 14.54 -14.32
CA LEU A 221 -1.55 14.98 -13.15
C LEU A 221 -3.05 15.11 -13.43
N ALA A 222 -3.45 15.38 -14.68
CA ALA A 222 -4.85 15.42 -15.10
C ALA A 222 -5.56 14.05 -14.91
N SER A 223 -4.82 12.93 -14.94
CA SER A 223 -5.36 11.60 -14.71
C SER A 223 -5.61 11.26 -13.23
N LEU A 224 -5.11 12.08 -12.30
CA LEU A 224 -5.26 11.90 -10.86
C LEU A 224 -6.65 12.38 -10.38
N SER A 225 -7.71 11.76 -10.86
CA SER A 225 -9.08 12.06 -10.42
C SER A 225 -9.45 11.31 -9.14
N THR A 226 -10.45 11.83 -8.41
CA THR A 226 -10.99 11.13 -7.21
C THR A 226 -11.51 9.73 -7.53
N PRO A 227 -12.27 9.49 -8.62
CA PRO A 227 -12.66 8.14 -9.03
C PRO A 227 -11.46 7.23 -9.28
N LYS A 228 -10.39 7.75 -9.91
CA LYS A 228 -9.17 6.97 -10.17
C LYS A 228 -8.45 6.60 -8.88
N MET A 229 -8.39 7.49 -7.90
CA MET A 229 -7.82 7.17 -6.58
C MET A 229 -8.62 6.09 -5.86
N LYS A 230 -9.96 6.13 -5.96
CA LYS A 230 -10.83 5.10 -5.41
C LYS A 230 -10.61 3.74 -6.08
N GLU A 231 -10.59 3.69 -7.41
CA GLU A 231 -10.29 2.48 -8.19
C GLU A 231 -8.96 1.83 -7.75
N ILE A 232 -7.89 2.65 -7.64
CA ILE A 232 -6.58 2.16 -7.24
C ILE A 232 -6.59 1.65 -5.79
N SER A 233 -7.25 2.39 -4.87
CA SER A 233 -7.42 1.96 -3.49
C SER A 233 -8.16 0.62 -3.39
N GLU A 234 -9.26 0.45 -4.11
CA GLU A 234 -10.03 -0.81 -4.17
C GLU A 234 -9.18 -1.96 -4.70
N ARG A 235 -8.44 -1.74 -5.76
CA ARG A 235 -7.52 -2.74 -6.33
C ARG A 235 -6.45 -3.18 -5.34
N LEU A 236 -5.85 -2.23 -4.59
CA LEU A 236 -4.86 -2.51 -3.55
C LEU A 236 -5.47 -3.28 -2.37
N ASN A 237 -6.72 -2.97 -2.02
CA ASN A 237 -7.44 -3.54 -0.90
C ASN A 237 -8.08 -4.91 -1.21
N THR A 238 -8.28 -5.25 -2.48
CA THR A 238 -8.74 -6.56 -2.93
C THR A 238 -7.59 -7.51 -3.30
N THR A 239 -6.34 -7.04 -3.17
CA THR A 239 -5.15 -7.88 -3.43
C THR A 239 -4.73 -8.61 -2.16
N PRO A 240 -4.67 -9.98 -2.14
CA PRO A 240 -4.30 -10.75 -0.96
C PRO A 240 -2.90 -10.41 -0.42
N ARG A 241 -2.74 -10.51 0.91
CA ARG A 241 -1.47 -10.24 1.59
C ARG A 241 -0.98 -11.47 2.35
N LYS A 242 0.27 -11.86 2.13
CA LYS A 242 0.90 -12.97 2.89
C LYS A 242 0.87 -12.70 4.40
N CYS A 243 1.16 -11.46 4.81
CA CYS A 243 1.14 -11.06 6.22
C CYS A 243 -0.26 -11.05 6.87
N LEU A 244 -1.32 -11.25 6.07
CA LEU A 244 -2.71 -11.40 6.54
C LEU A 244 -3.20 -12.85 6.37
N GLY A 245 -2.31 -13.82 6.23
CA GLY A 245 -2.68 -15.20 5.96
C GLY A 245 -3.42 -15.36 4.61
N TRP A 246 -3.05 -14.54 3.61
CA TRP A 246 -3.65 -14.49 2.27
C TRP A 246 -5.06 -13.87 2.18
N ARG A 247 -5.58 -13.35 3.28
CA ARG A 247 -6.75 -12.47 3.24
C ARG A 247 -6.42 -11.16 2.54
N THR A 248 -7.44 -10.53 2.00
CA THR A 248 -7.33 -9.18 1.44
C THR A 248 -7.38 -8.13 2.57
N PRO A 249 -6.82 -6.93 2.37
CA PRO A 249 -7.00 -5.83 3.31
C PRO A 249 -8.46 -5.49 3.61
N THR A 250 -9.34 -5.58 2.59
CA THR A 250 -10.79 -5.33 2.77
C THR A 250 -11.43 -6.36 3.71
N GLU A 251 -11.12 -7.65 3.55
CA GLU A 251 -11.62 -8.72 4.43
C GLU A 251 -11.16 -8.46 5.87
N ALA A 252 -9.84 -8.25 6.07
CA ALA A 252 -9.28 -8.00 7.38
C ALA A 252 -9.84 -6.73 8.06
N PHE A 253 -10.03 -5.64 7.29
CA PHE A 253 -10.58 -4.40 7.82
C PHE A 253 -12.05 -4.56 8.23
N ARG A 254 -12.86 -5.25 7.43
CA ARG A 254 -14.26 -5.54 7.76
C ARG A 254 -14.39 -6.40 9.00
N GLU A 255 -13.54 -7.40 9.18
CA GLU A 255 -13.50 -8.23 10.38
C GLU A 255 -13.22 -7.39 11.65
N GLU A 256 -12.24 -6.48 11.60
CA GLU A 256 -11.95 -5.59 12.74
C GLU A 256 -13.11 -4.62 13.02
N MET A 257 -13.73 -4.07 11.98
CA MET A 257 -14.90 -3.18 12.11
C MET A 257 -16.12 -3.93 12.69
N ALA A 258 -16.31 -5.21 12.34
CA ALA A 258 -17.42 -6.02 12.88
C ALA A 258 -17.27 -6.30 14.38
N LYS A 259 -16.05 -6.36 14.92
CA LYS A 259 -15.77 -6.51 16.36
C LYS A 259 -16.14 -5.28 17.19
N LEU A 260 -16.41 -4.13 16.56
CA LEU A 260 -16.76 -2.88 17.21
C LEU A 260 -18.29 -2.69 17.38
N ARG A 261 -19.05 -3.59 16.79
CA ARG A 261 -20.52 -3.64 16.92
C ARG A 261 -20.92 -4.58 18.06
#